data_d1e8320f5ff5d2e8d8a479798838a3dd
#
_entry.id   d1e8320f5ff5d2e8d8a479798838a3dd
#
_cell.length_a   1.000
_cell.length_b   1.000
_cell.length_c   1.000
_cell.angle_alpha   90.00
_cell.angle_beta   90.00
_cell.angle_gamma   90.00
#
_symmetry.space_group_name_H-M   'P 1'
#
loop_
_entity.id
_entity.type
_entity.pdbx_description
1 polymer ?
#
loop_
_entity_poly.entity_id
_entity_poly.type
_entity_poly.pdbx_seq_one_letter_code
_entity_poly.pdbx_strand_id
1 'polypeptide(L)'
;MTLVYIALGSNLASPLEQVQAAIHALGEIPHSRVVAVSSFYRTPPLGPQDQPDYLNAAVALDTTLTPDALLDHTQRIELQQGRVRKAERWGPRTLDLDIMLFGDAVINSERLTVPHYDMKNRGFMLWPLFEIAPDLHFPDGLALRAVLDNLGAEKPASW
;
A
#
# COMPACT_ATOMS: atom_id res chain seq x y z
N MET A 1 6.82 7.44 18.28
CA MET A 1 6.77 6.79 16.97
C MET A 1 5.40 6.99 16.36
N THR A 2 5.36 7.11 15.06
CA THR A 2 4.12 7.28 14.33
C THR A 2 3.77 5.98 13.61
N LEU A 3 2.50 5.59 13.70
CA LEU A 3 2.02 4.41 12.99
C LEU A 3 1.59 4.81 11.57
N VAL A 4 2.20 4.16 10.59
CA VAL A 4 1.99 4.46 9.16
C VAL A 4 1.42 3.22 8.50
N TYR A 5 0.43 3.39 7.62
CA TYR A 5 -0.13 2.29 6.85
C TYR A 5 0.24 2.44 5.38
N ILE A 6 0.81 1.38 4.83
CA ILE A 6 1.32 1.35 3.47
C ILE A 6 0.59 0.26 2.70
N ALA A 7 0.09 0.62 1.51
CA ALA A 7 -0.49 -0.35 0.59
C ALA A 7 0.59 -0.86 -0.35
N LEU A 8 0.60 -2.18 -0.57
CA LEU A 8 1.51 -2.82 -1.52
C LEU A 8 0.69 -3.45 -2.64
N GLY A 9 1.16 -3.31 -3.86
CA GLY A 9 0.54 -3.94 -5.01
C GLY A 9 1.57 -4.38 -6.03
N SER A 10 1.35 -5.54 -6.63
CA SER A 10 2.21 -6.04 -7.70
C SER A 10 1.40 -6.95 -8.63
N ASN A 11 1.64 -6.86 -9.95
CA ASN A 11 0.99 -7.73 -10.91
C ASN A 11 1.92 -8.32 -11.97
N LEU A 12 3.23 -8.24 -11.76
CA LEU A 12 4.18 -8.84 -12.69
C LEU A 12 4.66 -10.19 -12.19
N ALA A 13 5.55 -10.79 -12.97
CA ALA A 13 6.12 -12.11 -12.70
C ALA A 13 6.49 -12.27 -11.23
N SER A 14 6.00 -13.34 -10.62
CA SER A 14 6.26 -13.64 -9.22
C SER A 14 5.85 -12.52 -8.25
N PRO A 15 4.58 -12.05 -8.31
CA PRO A 15 4.16 -10.95 -7.43
C PRO A 15 4.29 -11.29 -5.96
N LEU A 16 4.13 -12.56 -5.57
CA LEU A 16 4.31 -12.97 -4.19
C LEU A 16 5.75 -12.70 -3.71
N GLU A 17 6.73 -13.09 -4.51
CA GLU A 17 8.14 -12.84 -4.18
C GLU A 17 8.44 -11.36 -4.12
N GLN A 18 7.88 -10.58 -5.05
CA GLN A 18 8.06 -9.13 -5.08
C GLN A 18 7.53 -8.48 -3.81
N VAL A 19 6.33 -8.85 -3.39
CA VAL A 19 5.71 -8.26 -2.21
C VAL A 19 6.43 -8.70 -0.95
N GLN A 20 6.82 -9.97 -0.84
CA GLN A 20 7.59 -10.45 0.31
C GLN A 20 8.93 -9.72 0.43
N ALA A 21 9.62 -9.52 -0.69
CA ALA A 21 10.87 -8.77 -0.69
C ALA A 21 10.67 -7.31 -0.29
N ALA A 22 9.57 -6.70 -0.72
CA ALA A 22 9.24 -5.33 -0.35
C ALA A 22 8.96 -5.22 1.15
N ILE A 23 8.24 -6.17 1.73
CA ILE A 23 7.96 -6.18 3.17
C ILE A 23 9.27 -6.30 3.96
N HIS A 24 10.17 -7.16 3.52
CA HIS A 24 11.49 -7.28 4.14
C HIS A 24 12.25 -5.95 4.08
N ALA A 25 12.24 -5.31 2.91
CA ALA A 25 12.91 -4.02 2.73
C ALA A 25 12.30 -2.92 3.61
N LEU A 26 10.96 -2.92 3.77
CA LEU A 26 10.30 -1.98 4.68
C LEU A 26 10.80 -2.15 6.11
N GLY A 27 11.01 -3.40 6.54
CA GLY A 27 11.53 -3.70 7.87
C GLY A 27 12.97 -3.24 8.09
N GLU A 28 13.71 -2.97 7.01
CA GLU A 28 15.08 -2.49 7.09
C GLU A 28 15.22 -0.98 6.99
N ILE A 29 14.13 -0.25 6.83
CA ILE A 29 14.17 1.22 6.82
C ILE A 29 14.65 1.71 8.19
N PRO A 30 15.64 2.63 8.25
CA PRO A 30 16.15 3.15 9.51
C PRO A 30 15.03 3.75 10.37
N HIS A 31 15.14 3.61 11.68
CA HIS A 31 14.21 4.18 12.66
C HIS A 31 12.76 3.73 12.47
N SER A 32 12.58 2.55 11.89
CA SER A 32 11.26 2.03 11.54
C SER A 32 11.22 0.54 11.79
N ARG A 33 10.00 0.03 12.04
CA ARG A 33 9.80 -1.42 12.10
C ARG A 33 8.40 -1.79 11.63
N VAL A 34 8.30 -2.94 11.01
CA VAL A 34 7.00 -3.51 10.61
C VAL A 34 6.32 -4.09 11.85
N VAL A 35 5.08 -3.66 12.11
CA VAL A 35 4.32 -4.13 13.28
C VAL A 35 3.13 -5.00 12.91
N ALA A 36 2.65 -4.94 11.68
CA ALA A 36 1.59 -5.82 11.20
C ALA A 36 1.64 -5.93 9.68
N VAL A 37 1.24 -7.09 9.17
CA VAL A 37 1.14 -7.36 7.73
C VAL A 37 -0.19 -8.06 7.49
N SER A 38 -0.95 -7.60 6.48
CA SER A 38 -2.20 -8.23 6.12
C SER A 38 -1.97 -9.57 5.41
N SER A 39 -3.05 -10.33 5.23
CA SER A 39 -3.07 -11.42 4.25
C SER A 39 -2.84 -10.84 2.85
N PHE A 40 -2.52 -11.70 1.91
CA PHE A 40 -2.33 -11.32 0.52
C PHE A 40 -3.61 -11.59 -0.26
N TYR A 41 -4.05 -10.61 -1.02
CA TYR A 41 -5.31 -10.65 -1.75
C TYR A 41 -5.07 -10.61 -3.25
N ARG A 42 -5.95 -11.27 -3.99
CA ARG A 42 -5.93 -11.29 -5.46
C ARG A 42 -7.04 -10.40 -5.98
N THR A 43 -6.70 -9.44 -6.82
CA THR A 43 -7.69 -8.56 -7.44
C THR A 43 -7.49 -8.49 -8.95
N PRO A 44 -8.58 -8.32 -9.73
CA PRO A 44 -8.44 -8.19 -11.17
C PRO A 44 -7.74 -6.89 -11.54
N PRO A 45 -7.08 -6.83 -12.71
CA PRO A 45 -6.41 -5.60 -13.12
C PRO A 45 -7.43 -4.51 -13.42
N LEU A 46 -7.06 -3.26 -13.12
CA LEU A 46 -7.82 -2.10 -13.58
C LEU A 46 -7.44 -1.83 -15.02
N GLY A 47 -8.43 -1.65 -15.89
CA GLY A 47 -8.19 -1.39 -17.30
C GLY A 47 -8.12 -2.67 -18.13
N PRO A 48 -7.15 -2.83 -19.05
CA PRO A 48 -7.12 -4.00 -19.94
C PRO A 48 -7.13 -5.31 -19.17
N GLN A 49 -8.01 -6.22 -19.56
CA GLN A 49 -8.20 -7.51 -18.88
C GLN A 49 -7.17 -8.56 -19.26
N ASP A 50 -6.27 -8.24 -20.18
CA ASP A 50 -5.19 -9.14 -20.60
C ASP A 50 -3.96 -9.07 -19.67
N GLN A 51 -4.02 -8.24 -18.63
CA GLN A 51 -2.94 -8.16 -17.64
C GLN A 51 -3.16 -9.18 -16.53
N PRO A 52 -2.07 -9.63 -15.89
CA PRO A 52 -2.19 -10.50 -14.72
C PRO A 52 -2.93 -9.84 -13.57
N ASP A 53 -3.52 -10.65 -12.71
CA ASP A 53 -4.13 -10.15 -11.48
C ASP A 53 -3.08 -9.49 -10.58
N TYR A 54 -3.55 -8.52 -9.79
CA TYR A 54 -2.72 -7.89 -8.78
C TYR A 54 -2.72 -8.70 -7.49
N LEU A 55 -1.57 -8.73 -6.83
CA LEU A 55 -1.48 -9.06 -5.42
C LEU A 55 -1.51 -7.76 -4.64
N ASN A 56 -2.41 -7.65 -3.68
CA ASN A 56 -2.55 -6.47 -2.82
C ASN A 56 -2.41 -6.87 -1.36
N ALA A 57 -1.75 -6.01 -0.58
CA ALA A 57 -1.55 -6.20 0.85
C ALA A 57 -1.43 -4.85 1.54
N ALA A 58 -1.48 -4.84 2.86
CA ALA A 58 -1.23 -3.66 3.67
C ALA A 58 -0.23 -3.99 4.77
N VAL A 59 0.58 -3.01 5.10
CA VAL A 59 1.58 -3.11 6.16
C VAL A 59 1.42 -1.94 7.10
N ALA A 60 1.49 -2.21 8.40
CA ALA A 60 1.61 -1.17 9.42
C ALA A 60 3.08 -1.06 9.82
N LEU A 61 3.59 0.16 9.79
CA LEU A 61 4.98 0.48 10.08
C LEU A 61 5.04 1.53 11.18
N ASP A 62 5.77 1.25 12.25
CA ASP A 62 6.11 2.29 13.24
C ASP A 62 7.38 2.98 12.79
N THR A 63 7.38 4.32 12.80
CA THR A 63 8.56 5.09 12.37
C THR A 63 8.71 6.38 13.15
N THR A 64 9.95 6.83 13.29
CA THR A 64 10.26 8.18 13.77
C THR A 64 10.67 9.10 12.62
N LEU A 65 10.67 8.59 11.39
CA LEU A 65 10.98 9.40 10.21
C LEU A 65 9.87 10.41 9.93
N THR A 66 10.24 11.50 9.26
CA THR A 66 9.24 12.42 8.69
C THR A 66 8.54 11.76 7.50
N PRO A 67 7.36 12.27 7.12
CA PRO A 67 6.69 11.73 5.93
C PRO A 67 7.54 11.74 4.66
N ASP A 68 8.24 12.83 4.41
CA ASP A 68 9.09 12.94 3.21
C ASP A 68 10.27 11.98 3.27
N ALA A 69 10.90 11.81 4.43
CA ALA A 69 11.99 10.87 4.58
C ALA A 69 11.52 9.42 4.35
N LEU A 70 10.35 9.08 4.89
CA LEU A 70 9.77 7.77 4.64
C LEU A 70 9.46 7.56 3.16
N LEU A 71 8.88 8.57 2.51
CA LEU A 71 8.58 8.51 1.08
C LEU A 71 9.84 8.27 0.26
N ASP A 72 10.96 8.91 0.60
CA ASP A 72 12.24 8.64 -0.07
C ASP A 72 12.61 7.17 -0.02
N HIS A 73 12.41 6.53 1.13
CA HIS A 73 12.70 5.11 1.30
C HIS A 73 11.75 4.21 0.51
N THR A 74 10.44 4.51 0.54
CA THR A 74 9.48 3.69 -0.22
C THR A 74 9.72 3.80 -1.72
N GLN A 75 10.04 4.99 -2.21
CA GLN A 75 10.37 5.19 -3.63
C GLN A 75 11.65 4.46 -4.00
N ARG A 76 12.64 4.47 -3.12
CA ARG A 76 13.88 3.71 -3.36
C ARG A 76 13.60 2.22 -3.49
N ILE A 77 12.74 1.67 -2.62
CA ILE A 77 12.36 0.27 -2.67
C ILE A 77 11.65 -0.05 -4.00
N GLU A 78 10.73 0.80 -4.42
CA GLU A 78 10.05 0.63 -5.71
C GLU A 78 11.05 0.60 -6.86
N LEU A 79 12.03 1.50 -6.85
CA LEU A 79 13.05 1.54 -7.91
C LEU A 79 13.94 0.32 -7.90
N GLN A 80 14.35 -0.13 -6.73
CA GLN A 80 15.28 -1.26 -6.62
C GLN A 80 14.62 -2.60 -6.93
N GLN A 81 13.34 -2.77 -6.61
CA GLN A 81 12.67 -4.04 -6.73
C GLN A 81 11.61 -4.08 -7.83
N GLY A 82 10.97 -2.95 -8.08
CA GLY A 82 9.85 -2.90 -9.00
C GLY A 82 10.20 -2.54 -10.43
N ARG A 83 11.25 -1.76 -10.64
CA ARG A 83 11.63 -1.26 -11.96
C ARG A 83 12.94 -1.87 -12.43
N VAL A 84 12.99 -3.16 -12.41
CA VAL A 84 14.25 -3.87 -12.68
C VAL A 84 14.66 -3.78 -14.13
N ARG A 85 13.73 -3.56 -15.07
CA ARG A 85 14.03 -3.65 -16.50
C ARG A 85 13.57 -2.43 -17.26
N LYS A 86 14.52 -1.67 -17.74
CA LYS A 86 14.25 -0.50 -18.58
C LYS A 86 13.60 -0.86 -19.91
N ALA A 87 13.84 -2.06 -20.42
CA ALA A 87 13.28 -2.52 -21.68
C ALA A 87 11.75 -2.64 -21.64
N GLU A 88 11.17 -2.71 -20.46
CA GLU A 88 9.73 -2.89 -20.28
C GLU A 88 9.05 -1.61 -19.79
N ARG A 89 9.53 -0.46 -20.17
CA ARG A 89 8.97 0.81 -19.70
C ARG A 89 7.48 0.99 -20.00
N TRP A 90 6.95 0.26 -20.97
CA TRP A 90 5.54 0.26 -21.30
C TRP A 90 4.77 -0.88 -20.65
N GLY A 91 5.48 -1.76 -19.94
CA GLY A 91 4.86 -2.86 -19.23
C GLY A 91 4.21 -2.42 -17.92
N PRO A 92 3.41 -3.30 -17.31
CA PRO A 92 2.84 -3.00 -16.00
C PRO A 92 3.95 -2.84 -14.97
N ARG A 93 3.67 -2.03 -13.93
CA ARG A 93 4.63 -1.86 -12.85
C ARG A 93 4.73 -3.14 -12.05
N THR A 94 5.95 -3.46 -11.61
CA THR A 94 6.16 -4.65 -10.80
C THR A 94 5.76 -4.47 -9.36
N LEU A 95 5.86 -3.25 -8.84
CA LEU A 95 5.63 -2.98 -7.42
C LEU A 95 5.21 -1.54 -7.19
N ASP A 96 4.13 -1.37 -6.43
CA ASP A 96 3.69 -0.07 -5.95
C ASP A 96 3.65 -0.08 -4.42
N LEU A 97 4.22 0.93 -3.81
CA LEU A 97 4.16 1.18 -2.37
C LEU A 97 3.53 2.55 -2.15
N ASP A 98 2.31 2.57 -1.61
CA ASP A 98 1.57 3.81 -1.39
C ASP A 98 1.38 4.06 0.10
N ILE A 99 1.83 5.22 0.58
CA ILE A 99 1.55 5.65 1.95
C ILE A 99 0.08 6.03 2.01
N MET A 100 -0.72 5.24 2.71
CA MET A 100 -2.16 5.51 2.87
C MET A 100 -2.44 6.50 3.97
N LEU A 101 -1.83 6.26 5.14
CA LEU A 101 -2.03 7.07 6.33
C LEU A 101 -0.71 7.23 7.07
N PHE A 102 -0.51 8.38 7.69
CA PHE A 102 0.67 8.69 8.48
C PHE A 102 0.19 9.26 9.82
N GLY A 103 -0.06 8.36 10.80
CA GLY A 103 -0.73 8.76 12.03
C GLY A 103 -2.05 9.44 11.71
N ASP A 104 -2.32 10.58 12.34
CA ASP A 104 -3.49 11.40 12.06
C ASP A 104 -3.18 12.59 11.16
N ALA A 105 -2.03 12.58 10.50
CA ALA A 105 -1.60 13.72 9.69
C ALA A 105 -2.45 13.88 8.44
N VAL A 106 -2.66 15.14 8.06
CA VAL A 106 -3.24 15.51 6.77
C VAL A 106 -2.15 16.26 6.03
N ILE A 107 -1.72 15.72 4.90
CA ILE A 107 -0.59 16.25 4.13
C ILE A 107 -1.05 16.51 2.70
N ASN A 108 -0.81 17.72 2.23
CA ASN A 108 -1.12 18.14 0.85
C ASN A 108 0.09 18.85 0.29
N SER A 109 1.07 18.10 -0.17
CA SER A 109 2.27 18.65 -0.79
C SER A 109 2.40 18.15 -2.22
N GLU A 110 3.33 18.71 -2.97
CA GLU A 110 3.60 18.23 -4.33
C GLU A 110 4.05 16.78 -4.36
N ARG A 111 4.77 16.36 -3.32
CA ARG A 111 5.32 14.99 -3.26
C ARG A 111 4.35 13.99 -2.69
N LEU A 112 3.46 14.40 -1.76
CA LEU A 112 2.70 13.44 -0.96
C LEU A 112 1.35 14.00 -0.55
N THR A 113 0.31 13.22 -0.75
CA THR A 113 -1.03 13.49 -0.25
C THR A 113 -1.43 12.38 0.72
N VAL A 114 -1.73 12.74 1.97
CA VAL A 114 -2.15 11.82 3.02
C VAL A 114 -3.37 12.41 3.72
N PRO A 115 -4.44 11.66 3.92
CA PRO A 115 -4.68 10.28 3.44
C PRO A 115 -4.56 10.16 1.94
N HIS A 116 -4.22 8.96 1.46
CA HIS A 116 -4.10 8.72 0.01
C HIS A 116 -5.37 9.22 -0.69
N TYR A 117 -5.19 9.97 -1.79
CA TYR A 117 -6.27 10.75 -2.40
C TYR A 117 -7.45 9.91 -2.88
N ASP A 118 -7.25 8.65 -3.20
CA ASP A 118 -8.28 7.81 -3.82
C ASP A 118 -8.57 6.53 -3.02
N MET A 119 -7.98 6.35 -1.85
CA MET A 119 -8.10 5.08 -1.11
C MET A 119 -9.53 4.75 -0.72
N LYS A 120 -10.37 5.76 -0.47
CA LYS A 120 -11.77 5.54 -0.08
C LYS A 120 -12.61 4.95 -1.21
N ASN A 121 -12.12 4.98 -2.44
CA ASN A 121 -12.75 4.40 -3.62
C ASN A 121 -12.13 3.07 -4.04
N ARG A 122 -11.13 2.58 -3.31
CA ARG A 122 -10.36 1.40 -3.72
C ARG A 122 -10.48 0.29 -2.68
N GLY A 123 -11.41 -0.63 -2.93
CA GLY A 123 -11.62 -1.78 -2.03
C GLY A 123 -10.34 -2.60 -1.85
N PHE A 124 -9.49 -2.67 -2.89
CA PHE A 124 -8.24 -3.43 -2.81
C PHE A 124 -7.20 -2.78 -1.89
N MET A 125 -7.36 -1.51 -1.52
CA MET A 125 -6.56 -0.85 -0.49
C MET A 125 -7.23 -0.95 0.88
N LEU A 126 -8.55 -0.79 0.92
CA LEU A 126 -9.30 -0.73 2.18
C LEU A 126 -9.42 -2.10 2.87
N TRP A 127 -9.64 -3.18 2.12
CA TRP A 127 -9.82 -4.49 2.73
C TRP A 127 -8.58 -5.00 3.44
N PRO A 128 -7.37 -4.94 2.83
CA PRO A 128 -6.16 -5.31 3.57
C PRO A 128 -5.92 -4.43 4.79
N LEU A 129 -6.22 -3.13 4.68
CA LEU A 129 -6.09 -2.21 5.81
C LEU A 129 -7.07 -2.57 6.92
N PHE A 130 -8.31 -2.88 6.59
CA PHE A 130 -9.33 -3.26 7.55
C PHE A 130 -8.94 -4.53 8.33
N GLU A 131 -8.29 -5.46 7.67
CA GLU A 131 -7.83 -6.69 8.31
C GLU A 131 -6.86 -6.40 9.46
N ILE A 132 -5.92 -5.47 9.27
CA ILE A 132 -4.89 -5.17 10.28
C ILE A 132 -5.27 -4.00 11.20
N ALA A 133 -6.30 -3.25 10.87
CA ALA A 133 -6.73 -2.08 11.65
C ALA A 133 -8.25 -1.90 11.58
N PRO A 134 -9.02 -2.88 12.11
CA PRO A 134 -10.49 -2.85 11.95
C PRO A 134 -11.17 -1.68 12.64
N ASP A 135 -10.53 -1.11 13.66
CA ASP A 135 -11.09 0.02 14.43
C ASP A 135 -10.54 1.37 14.01
N LEU A 136 -9.82 1.41 12.88
CA LEU A 136 -9.17 2.63 12.41
C LEU A 136 -10.20 3.70 12.06
N HIS A 137 -9.86 4.94 12.39
CA HIS A 137 -10.56 6.14 11.95
C HIS A 137 -9.62 7.01 11.13
N PHE A 138 -10.15 7.62 10.08
CA PHE A 138 -9.40 8.61 9.31
C PHE A 138 -9.21 9.88 10.13
N PRO A 139 -8.27 10.76 9.74
CA PRO A 139 -8.05 12.01 10.48
C PRO A 139 -9.30 12.88 10.67
N ASP A 140 -10.27 12.79 9.76
CA ASP A 140 -11.54 13.51 9.87
C ASP A 140 -12.54 12.85 10.82
N GLY A 141 -12.17 11.73 11.44
CA GLY A 141 -13.02 10.99 12.37
C GLY A 141 -13.89 9.91 11.73
N LEU A 142 -13.89 9.81 10.40
CA LEU A 142 -14.69 8.80 9.71
C LEU A 142 -14.10 7.40 9.93
N ALA A 143 -14.94 6.44 10.33
CA ALA A 143 -14.50 5.08 10.58
C ALA A 143 -14.21 4.34 9.27
N LEU A 144 -13.12 3.57 9.24
CA LEU A 144 -12.78 2.73 8.08
C LEU A 144 -13.92 1.78 7.73
N ARG A 145 -14.56 1.16 8.74
CA ARG A 145 -15.71 0.30 8.52
C ARG A 145 -16.83 1.01 7.76
N ALA A 146 -17.11 2.27 8.12
CA ALA A 146 -18.16 3.05 7.45
C ALA A 146 -17.80 3.32 5.98
N VAL A 147 -16.53 3.57 5.69
CA VAL A 147 -16.07 3.79 4.33
C VAL A 147 -16.25 2.52 3.50
N LEU A 148 -15.88 1.35 4.06
CA LEU A 148 -16.07 0.07 3.38
C LEU A 148 -17.54 -0.23 3.13
N ASP A 149 -18.41 0.00 4.12
CA ASP A 149 -19.86 -0.23 3.97
C ASP A 149 -20.44 0.65 2.88
N ASN A 150 -20.04 1.92 2.84
CA ASN A 150 -20.49 2.86 1.82
C ASN A 150 -20.01 2.48 0.42
N LEU A 151 -18.78 2.00 0.30
CA LEU A 151 -18.23 1.62 -0.99
C LEU A 151 -18.94 0.39 -1.57
N GLY A 152 -19.39 -0.52 -0.70
CA GLY A 152 -20.07 -1.73 -1.12
C GLY A 152 -19.19 -2.72 -1.86
N ALA A 153 -17.87 -2.56 -1.79
CA ALA A 153 -16.95 -3.46 -2.46
C ALA A 153 -16.87 -4.79 -1.72
N GLU A 154 -16.87 -5.88 -2.46
CA GLU A 154 -16.70 -7.20 -1.89
C GLU A 154 -15.26 -7.43 -1.45
N LYS A 155 -15.08 -8.24 -0.40
CA LYS A 155 -13.77 -8.63 0.05
C LYS A 155 -13.08 -9.45 -1.06
N PRO A 156 -11.86 -9.07 -1.47
CA PRO A 156 -11.15 -9.81 -2.52
C PRO A 156 -10.81 -11.24 -2.10
N ALA A 157 -10.59 -12.09 -3.09
CA ALA A 157 -10.12 -13.44 -2.85
C ALA A 157 -8.70 -13.44 -2.29
N SER A 158 -8.35 -14.50 -1.58
CA SER A 158 -6.98 -14.70 -1.11
C SER A 158 -6.05 -15.00 -2.27
N TRP A 159 -4.82 -14.56 -2.16
CA TRP A 159 -3.79 -14.91 -3.13
C TRP A 159 -3.40 -16.38 -2.99
#